data_4a86dd184fc5dd25d365df3ab0153745
#
_entry.id   4a86dd184fc5dd25d365df3ab0153745
#
_cell.length_a   1.000
_cell.length_b   1.000
_cell.length_c   1.000
_cell.angle_alpha   90.00
_cell.angle_beta   90.00
_cell.angle_gamma   90.00
#
_symmetry.space_group_name_H-M   'P 1'
#
loop_
_entity.id
_entity.type
_entity.pdbx_description
1 polymer ?
#
loop_
_entity_poly.entity_id
_entity_poly.type
_entity_poly.pdbx_seq_one_letter_code
_entity_poly.pdbx_strand_id
1 'polypeptide(L)'
;AVANAYLSAFTPDGRHALFNTDRAGQIPGTVDTNDRSDAFLSNGAPVPALLSHRAGDVLTAGNGGSAAIAMSDDARWHLVRSIATDLIPGFVDGNTADGADVYVHDAVTGATTLVSHRTSGTTLGATGTSQPVAMSADGRRVLFTSAAPDLVTGFVDRNGSNGDDFFLYDRTTGTTALVSHR
;
A
#
# COMPACT_ATOMS: atom_id res chain seq x y z
N ALA A 1 26.70 0.37 -5.06
CA ALA A 1 25.49 0.00 -5.81
C ALA A 1 24.90 1.28 -6.42
N VAL A 2 24.37 1.20 -7.64
CA VAL A 2 23.62 2.32 -8.23
C VAL A 2 22.22 2.21 -7.62
N ALA A 3 21.80 3.22 -6.86
CA ALA A 3 20.48 3.26 -6.30
C ALA A 3 19.45 3.45 -7.42
N ASN A 4 18.39 2.66 -7.39
CA ASN A 4 17.31 2.75 -8.36
C ASN A 4 16.21 3.67 -7.84
N ALA A 5 15.74 4.56 -8.70
CA ALA A 5 14.55 5.37 -8.42
C ALA A 5 13.56 5.17 -9.57
N TYR A 6 12.30 4.89 -9.22
CA TYR A 6 11.23 4.64 -10.17
C TYR A 6 10.08 5.60 -9.92
N LEU A 7 9.71 6.37 -10.95
CA LEU A 7 8.52 7.18 -10.93
C LEU A 7 7.29 6.27 -11.09
N SER A 8 6.26 6.48 -10.26
CA SER A 8 5.02 5.71 -10.30
C SER A 8 3.85 6.52 -10.88
N ALA A 9 3.67 7.75 -10.44
CA ALA A 9 2.56 8.58 -10.88
C ALA A 9 2.83 10.08 -10.68
N PHE A 10 2.07 10.91 -11.41
CA PHE A 10 1.91 12.35 -11.16
C PHE A 10 0.45 12.66 -10.88
N THR A 11 0.18 13.75 -10.12
CA THR A 11 -1.14 14.37 -10.13
C THR A 11 -1.44 14.98 -11.50
N PRO A 12 -2.73 15.15 -11.88
CA PRO A 12 -3.10 15.76 -13.18
C PRO A 12 -2.54 17.17 -13.38
N ASP A 13 -2.31 17.92 -12.30
CA ASP A 13 -1.72 19.26 -12.35
C ASP A 13 -0.17 19.25 -12.37
N GLY A 14 0.45 18.07 -12.27
CA GLY A 14 1.91 17.87 -12.27
C GLY A 14 2.65 18.37 -11.03
N ARG A 15 1.93 18.75 -9.96
CA ARG A 15 2.55 19.31 -8.76
C ARG A 15 3.09 18.28 -7.79
N HIS A 16 2.55 17.06 -7.85
CA HIS A 16 2.94 15.97 -6.98
C HIS A 16 3.40 14.78 -7.81
N ALA A 17 4.43 14.10 -7.32
CA ALA A 17 4.99 12.91 -7.95
C ALA A 17 5.18 11.81 -6.92
N LEU A 18 4.70 10.59 -7.22
CA LEU A 18 5.03 9.38 -6.48
C LEU A 18 6.26 8.74 -7.08
N PHE A 19 7.19 8.34 -6.23
CA PHE A 19 8.35 7.58 -6.65
C PHE A 19 8.78 6.57 -5.58
N ASN A 20 9.55 5.58 -6.01
CA ASN A 20 10.08 4.55 -5.15
C ASN A 20 11.60 4.51 -5.32
N THR A 21 12.32 4.29 -4.24
CA THR A 21 13.78 4.19 -4.28
C THR A 21 14.31 3.33 -3.14
N ASP A 22 15.38 2.59 -3.42
CA ASP A 22 16.20 1.84 -2.46
C ASP A 22 17.36 2.68 -1.91
N ARG A 23 17.38 3.99 -2.22
CA ARG A 23 18.45 4.88 -1.82
C ARG A 23 18.23 5.42 -0.41
N ALA A 24 19.02 4.96 0.52
CA ALA A 24 19.11 5.54 1.87
C ALA A 24 19.44 7.04 1.82
N GLY A 25 18.87 7.82 2.75
CA GLY A 25 19.18 9.24 2.91
C GLY A 25 18.48 10.19 1.93
N GLN A 26 17.37 9.77 1.31
CA GLN A 26 16.51 10.68 0.52
C GLN A 26 15.93 11.82 1.37
N ILE A 27 15.64 11.52 2.62
CA ILE A 27 15.13 12.49 3.60
C ILE A 27 16.16 12.63 4.71
N PRO A 28 16.66 13.84 5.00
CA PRO A 28 17.56 14.06 6.13
C PRO A 28 16.93 13.57 7.44
N GLY A 29 17.67 12.77 8.19
CA GLY A 29 17.21 12.22 9.48
C GLY A 29 16.34 10.97 9.39
N THR A 30 16.07 10.44 8.19
CA THR A 30 15.39 9.15 8.07
C THR A 30 16.30 8.00 8.46
N VAL A 31 15.69 7.01 9.08
CA VAL A 31 16.28 5.70 9.39
C VAL A 31 15.67 4.67 8.46
N ASP A 32 16.49 4.09 7.62
CA ASP A 32 16.16 2.94 6.79
C ASP A 32 17.10 1.80 7.17
N THR A 33 16.53 0.67 7.61
CA THR A 33 17.26 -0.51 8.06
C THR A 33 16.90 -1.76 7.27
N ASN A 34 16.01 -1.63 6.27
CA ASN A 34 15.56 -2.78 5.51
C ASN A 34 16.34 -2.99 4.19
N ASP A 35 17.15 -2.00 3.75
CA ASP A 35 17.91 -2.02 2.50
C ASP A 35 17.06 -2.35 1.26
N ARG A 36 15.77 -1.98 1.30
CA ARG A 36 14.79 -2.22 0.23
C ARG A 36 14.20 -0.91 -0.26
N SER A 37 13.43 -0.98 -1.33
CA SER A 37 12.73 0.19 -1.86
C SER A 37 11.65 0.68 -0.89
N ASP A 38 11.56 1.99 -0.75
CA ASP A 38 10.53 2.71 -0.01
C ASP A 38 9.74 3.65 -0.92
N ALA A 39 8.53 3.99 -0.46
CA ALA A 39 7.58 4.83 -1.17
C ALA A 39 7.66 6.28 -0.70
N PHE A 40 7.74 7.22 -1.66
CA PHE A 40 7.88 8.66 -1.40
C PHE A 40 6.90 9.50 -2.21
N LEU A 41 6.53 10.64 -1.63
CA LEU A 41 5.79 11.72 -2.29
C LEU A 41 6.66 12.97 -2.41
N SER A 42 6.85 13.46 -3.63
CA SER A 42 7.37 14.81 -3.89
C SER A 42 6.20 15.76 -4.16
N ASN A 43 6.17 16.88 -3.47
CA ASN A 43 5.19 17.96 -3.61
C ASN A 43 5.85 19.29 -4.05
N GLY A 44 7.05 19.21 -4.64
CA GLY A 44 7.86 20.37 -4.99
C GLY A 44 8.65 20.95 -3.84
N ALA A 45 8.50 20.46 -2.61
CA ALA A 45 9.37 20.81 -1.49
C ALA A 45 10.78 20.20 -1.68
N PRO A 46 11.83 20.81 -1.09
CA PRO A 46 13.20 20.28 -1.20
C PRO A 46 13.37 18.86 -0.63
N VAL A 47 12.47 18.45 0.26
CA VAL A 47 12.52 17.15 0.93
C VAL A 47 11.19 16.43 0.68
N PRO A 48 11.20 15.23 0.05
CA PRO A 48 10.00 14.43 -0.16
C PRO A 48 9.48 13.85 1.17
N ALA A 49 8.21 13.47 1.20
CA ALA A 49 7.62 12.76 2.33
C ALA A 49 7.80 11.23 2.16
N LEU A 50 8.19 10.53 3.23
CA LEU A 50 8.19 9.07 3.29
C LEU A 50 6.76 8.59 3.56
N LEU A 51 6.19 7.82 2.63
CA LEU A 51 4.83 7.26 2.74
C LEU A 51 4.83 5.89 3.42
N SER A 52 5.88 5.09 3.20
CA SER A 52 6.04 3.74 3.77
C SER A 52 6.70 3.76 5.14
N HIS A 53 6.39 4.76 5.95
CA HIS A 53 6.98 4.89 7.28
C HIS A 53 6.37 3.91 8.28
N ARG A 54 7.15 3.58 9.29
CA ARG A 54 6.71 2.82 10.45
C ARG A 54 5.56 3.53 11.18
N ALA A 55 4.63 2.76 11.72
CA ALA A 55 3.53 3.30 12.50
C ALA A 55 4.00 4.18 13.66
N GLY A 56 3.52 5.44 13.67
CA GLY A 56 3.88 6.42 14.70
C GLY A 56 5.25 7.07 14.57
N ASP A 57 6.03 6.74 13.51
CA ASP A 57 7.36 7.34 13.29
C ASP A 57 7.58 7.65 11.81
N VAL A 58 7.30 8.88 11.40
CA VAL A 58 7.36 9.34 10.02
C VAL A 58 8.78 9.42 9.43
N LEU A 59 9.79 9.26 10.27
CA LEU A 59 11.20 9.30 9.84
C LEU A 59 11.85 7.92 9.80
N THR A 60 11.17 6.87 10.25
CA THR A 60 11.67 5.50 10.15
C THR A 60 10.90 4.74 9.08
N ALA A 61 11.60 4.21 8.09
CA ALA A 61 11.01 3.35 7.06
C ALA A 61 10.44 2.06 7.71
N GLY A 62 9.44 1.48 7.07
CA GLY A 62 8.91 0.17 7.44
C GLY A 62 9.98 -0.91 7.39
N ASN A 63 9.77 -2.00 8.13
CA ASN A 63 10.73 -3.11 8.21
C ASN A 63 10.81 -3.99 6.96
N GLY A 64 10.09 -3.67 5.90
CA GLY A 64 10.07 -4.40 4.63
C GLY A 64 9.85 -3.48 3.44
N GLY A 65 10.21 -3.97 2.23
CA GLY A 65 10.12 -3.19 1.01
C GLY A 65 8.70 -2.73 0.68
N SER A 66 8.60 -1.51 0.21
CA SER A 66 7.34 -0.85 -0.14
C SER A 66 7.43 -0.14 -1.48
N ALA A 67 6.29 -0.04 -2.16
CA ALA A 67 6.16 0.72 -3.40
C ALA A 67 4.82 1.48 -3.43
N ALA A 68 4.88 2.78 -3.71
CA ALA A 68 3.70 3.56 -4.07
C ALA A 68 3.32 3.25 -5.52
N ILE A 69 2.03 3.05 -5.79
CA ILE A 69 1.52 2.59 -7.09
C ILE A 69 0.67 3.67 -7.76
N ALA A 70 -0.21 4.31 -7.01
CA ALA A 70 -1.13 5.34 -7.49
C ALA A 70 -1.45 6.34 -6.39
N MET A 71 -2.03 7.48 -6.76
CA MET A 71 -2.55 8.47 -5.83
C MET A 71 -3.85 9.08 -6.35
N SER A 72 -4.63 9.69 -5.44
CA SER A 72 -5.77 10.52 -5.81
C SER A 72 -5.33 11.82 -6.50
N ASP A 73 -6.25 12.44 -7.25
CA ASP A 73 -5.95 13.67 -8.00
C ASP A 73 -5.56 14.85 -7.11
N ASP A 74 -6.02 14.86 -5.86
CA ASP A 74 -5.67 15.86 -4.83
C ASP A 74 -4.37 15.54 -4.06
N ALA A 75 -3.69 14.45 -4.42
CA ALA A 75 -2.49 13.93 -3.76
C ALA A 75 -2.66 13.63 -2.26
N ARG A 76 -3.88 13.44 -1.78
CA ARG A 76 -4.13 13.09 -0.38
C ARG A 76 -3.95 11.60 -0.12
N TRP A 77 -4.50 10.75 -1.00
CA TRP A 77 -4.56 9.31 -0.81
C TRP A 77 -3.53 8.60 -1.69
N HIS A 78 -2.72 7.75 -1.08
CA HIS A 78 -1.65 7.03 -1.78
C HIS A 78 -1.85 5.53 -1.64
N LEU A 79 -1.90 4.84 -2.77
CA LEU A 79 -1.98 3.39 -2.85
C LEU A 79 -0.58 2.80 -2.75
N VAL A 80 -0.35 1.98 -1.74
CA VAL A 80 0.95 1.41 -1.42
C VAL A 80 0.86 -0.12 -1.39
N ARG A 81 1.84 -0.78 -2.03
CA ARG A 81 2.14 -2.20 -1.86
C ARG A 81 3.28 -2.33 -0.87
N SER A 82 3.18 -3.23 0.08
CA SER A 82 4.29 -3.45 1.03
C SER A 82 4.34 -4.90 1.54
N ILE A 83 5.56 -5.34 1.89
CA ILE A 83 5.81 -6.55 2.66
C ILE A 83 6.21 -6.22 4.12
N ALA A 84 6.15 -4.93 4.51
CA ALA A 84 6.43 -4.50 5.86
C ALA A 84 5.30 -4.88 6.82
N THR A 85 5.67 -5.27 8.03
CA THR A 85 4.74 -5.72 9.07
C THR A 85 4.51 -4.67 10.17
N ASP A 86 5.03 -3.45 10.00
CA ASP A 86 5.00 -2.38 11.01
C ASP A 86 4.44 -1.03 10.49
N LEU A 87 3.81 -1.00 9.30
CA LEU A 87 3.19 0.21 8.75
C LEU A 87 1.92 0.63 9.51
N ILE A 88 1.24 -0.29 10.16
CA ILE A 88 0.06 -0.02 11.00
C ILE A 88 0.21 -0.66 12.39
N PRO A 89 -0.35 -0.04 13.43
CA PRO A 89 -0.29 -0.62 14.77
C PRO A 89 -1.08 -1.94 14.84
N GLY A 90 -0.51 -2.95 15.50
CA GLY A 90 -1.17 -4.23 15.74
C GLY A 90 -1.42 -5.08 14.48
N PHE A 91 -0.67 -4.84 13.42
CA PHE A 91 -0.74 -5.66 12.22
C PHE A 91 -0.34 -7.12 12.53
N VAL A 92 -1.14 -8.03 12.04
CA VAL A 92 -0.86 -9.47 12.07
C VAL A 92 -0.82 -9.95 10.63
N ASP A 93 0.38 -10.31 10.19
CA ASP A 93 0.60 -10.86 8.86
C ASP A 93 -0.13 -12.20 8.71
N GLY A 94 -0.89 -12.32 7.63
CA GLY A 94 -1.69 -13.52 7.34
C GLY A 94 -1.10 -14.38 6.23
N ASN A 95 -0.16 -13.83 5.49
CA ASN A 95 0.50 -14.52 4.38
C ASN A 95 1.94 -14.93 4.74
N THR A 96 2.82 -15.11 3.79
CA THR A 96 4.24 -15.42 4.04
C THR A 96 5.04 -14.13 4.19
N ALA A 97 6.22 -14.21 4.81
CA ALA A 97 7.12 -13.07 5.05
C ALA A 97 7.47 -12.23 3.79
N ASP A 98 7.37 -12.80 2.60
CA ASP A 98 7.55 -12.10 1.32
C ASP A 98 6.21 -11.81 0.62
N GLY A 99 5.09 -12.17 1.23
CA GLY A 99 3.74 -11.87 0.75
C GLY A 99 3.42 -10.40 0.91
N ALA A 100 2.98 -9.76 -0.17
CA ALA A 100 2.64 -8.35 -0.11
C ALA A 100 1.20 -8.12 0.27
N ASP A 101 0.98 -7.00 0.95
CA ASP A 101 -0.31 -6.45 1.29
C ASP A 101 -0.54 -5.09 0.61
N VAL A 102 -1.80 -4.70 0.53
CA VAL A 102 -2.26 -3.45 -0.06
C VAL A 102 -2.67 -2.48 1.05
N TYR A 103 -2.11 -1.29 1.00
CA TYR A 103 -2.39 -0.21 1.96
C TYR A 103 -2.82 1.07 1.26
N VAL A 104 -3.52 1.92 1.98
CA VAL A 104 -3.76 3.33 1.62
C VAL A 104 -3.19 4.22 2.72
N HIS A 105 -2.34 5.18 2.32
CA HIS A 105 -1.79 6.21 3.19
C HIS A 105 -2.54 7.53 2.99
N ASP A 106 -2.93 8.21 4.07
CA ASP A 106 -3.51 9.55 4.08
C ASP A 106 -2.44 10.59 4.40
N ALA A 107 -2.01 11.38 3.41
CA ALA A 107 -0.98 12.41 3.59
C ALA A 107 -1.38 13.55 4.54
N VAL A 108 -2.68 13.73 4.80
CA VAL A 108 -3.16 14.78 5.71
C VAL A 108 -3.02 14.36 7.17
N THR A 109 -3.33 13.11 7.48
CA THR A 109 -3.30 12.59 8.86
C THR A 109 -2.04 11.81 9.18
N GLY A 110 -1.28 11.37 8.16
CA GLY A 110 -0.15 10.45 8.29
C GLY A 110 -0.57 9.01 8.62
N ALA A 111 -1.86 8.70 8.55
CA ALA A 111 -2.36 7.37 8.88
C ALA A 111 -2.28 6.44 7.67
N THR A 112 -1.88 5.20 7.93
CA THR A 112 -1.92 4.10 6.96
C THR A 112 -3.04 3.14 7.33
N THR A 113 -3.78 2.66 6.32
CA THR A 113 -4.89 1.70 6.48
C THR A 113 -4.61 0.48 5.63
N LEU A 114 -4.78 -0.72 6.19
CA LEU A 114 -4.73 -1.98 5.46
C LEU A 114 -5.99 -2.14 4.63
N VAL A 115 -5.84 -2.31 3.32
CA VAL A 115 -6.92 -2.56 2.35
C VAL A 115 -7.20 -4.06 2.20
N SER A 116 -6.12 -4.87 2.11
CA SER A 116 -6.19 -6.33 1.96
C SER A 116 -6.40 -7.05 3.29
N HIS A 117 -7.28 -6.52 4.15
CA HIS A 117 -7.58 -7.14 5.45
C HIS A 117 -8.64 -8.23 5.34
N ARG A 118 -8.56 -9.21 6.24
CA ARG A 118 -9.60 -10.23 6.42
C ARG A 118 -10.90 -9.60 6.92
N THR A 119 -12.01 -10.29 6.64
CA THR A 119 -13.33 -9.91 7.20
C THR A 119 -13.39 -9.96 8.72
N SER A 120 -12.48 -10.70 9.37
CA SER A 120 -12.42 -10.85 10.82
C SER A 120 -11.70 -9.72 11.56
N GLY A 121 -11.01 -8.80 10.84
CA GLY A 121 -10.33 -7.68 11.49
C GLY A 121 -9.51 -6.82 10.54
N THR A 122 -9.59 -5.51 10.75
CA THR A 122 -8.95 -4.49 9.87
C THR A 122 -7.42 -4.39 10.01
N THR A 123 -6.84 -5.08 10.97
CA THR A 123 -5.38 -5.19 11.15
C THR A 123 -4.85 -6.59 10.84
N LEU A 124 -5.72 -7.49 10.40
CA LEU A 124 -5.36 -8.86 10.04
C LEU A 124 -5.17 -8.94 8.53
N GLY A 125 -3.95 -9.12 8.07
CA GLY A 125 -3.62 -9.32 6.66
C GLY A 125 -4.31 -10.57 6.09
N ALA A 126 -4.66 -10.53 4.81
CA ALA A 126 -5.22 -11.66 4.09
C ALA A 126 -4.26 -12.87 4.08
N THR A 127 -4.80 -14.09 3.93
CA THR A 127 -3.98 -15.31 3.92
C THR A 127 -3.21 -15.54 2.62
N GLY A 128 -3.43 -14.71 1.60
CA GLY A 128 -2.72 -14.72 0.33
C GLY A 128 -2.15 -13.35 -0.01
N THR A 129 -1.14 -13.35 -0.87
CA THR A 129 -0.55 -12.12 -1.41
C THR A 129 -1.59 -11.29 -2.13
N SER A 130 -1.55 -9.97 -1.91
CA SER A 130 -2.43 -9.02 -2.58
C SER A 130 -1.62 -8.00 -3.38
N GLN A 131 -2.13 -7.63 -4.56
CA GLN A 131 -1.45 -6.69 -5.47
C GLN A 131 -2.38 -5.53 -5.83
N PRO A 132 -1.97 -4.27 -5.59
CA PRO A 132 -2.75 -3.12 -5.99
C PRO A 132 -2.78 -2.98 -7.52
N VAL A 133 -3.95 -2.61 -8.06
CA VAL A 133 -4.14 -2.42 -9.51
C VAL A 133 -4.41 -0.95 -9.82
N ALA A 134 -5.36 -0.32 -9.12
CA ALA A 134 -5.75 1.06 -9.38
C ALA A 134 -6.43 1.71 -8.17
N MET A 135 -6.42 3.05 -8.17
CA MET A 135 -7.19 3.89 -7.24
C MET A 135 -8.06 4.86 -8.04
N SER A 136 -9.27 5.14 -7.55
CA SER A 136 -10.12 6.19 -8.15
C SER A 136 -9.54 7.59 -7.89
N ALA A 137 -9.87 8.55 -8.77
CA ALA A 137 -9.38 9.93 -8.71
C ALA A 137 -9.65 10.63 -7.36
N ASP A 138 -10.75 10.29 -6.70
CA ASP A 138 -11.11 10.79 -5.37
C ASP A 138 -10.48 10.00 -4.21
N GLY A 139 -9.65 8.99 -4.52
CA GLY A 139 -9.01 8.11 -3.53
C GLY A 139 -9.98 7.19 -2.77
N ARG A 140 -11.27 7.16 -3.14
CA ARG A 140 -12.28 6.39 -2.40
C ARG A 140 -12.18 4.91 -2.67
N ARG A 141 -11.97 4.52 -3.94
CA ARG A 141 -12.01 3.13 -4.36
C ARG A 141 -10.64 2.59 -4.72
N VAL A 142 -10.35 1.39 -4.25
CA VAL A 142 -9.13 0.67 -4.56
C VAL A 142 -9.47 -0.65 -5.21
N LEU A 143 -8.96 -0.87 -6.43
CA LEU A 143 -8.98 -2.16 -7.10
C LEU A 143 -7.68 -2.89 -6.82
N PHE A 144 -7.78 -4.14 -6.42
CA PHE A 144 -6.60 -5.00 -6.20
C PHE A 144 -6.90 -6.44 -6.58
N THR A 145 -5.86 -7.24 -6.76
CA THR A 145 -5.96 -8.69 -6.95
C THR A 145 -5.43 -9.43 -5.75
N SER A 146 -5.97 -10.62 -5.48
CA SER A 146 -5.49 -11.49 -4.41
C SER A 146 -5.93 -12.94 -4.65
N ALA A 147 -5.08 -13.88 -4.21
CA ALA A 147 -5.44 -15.29 -4.09
C ALA A 147 -6.04 -15.66 -2.73
N ALA A 148 -6.33 -14.68 -1.87
CA ALA A 148 -6.81 -14.91 -0.50
C ALA A 148 -8.32 -15.21 -0.47
N PRO A 149 -8.76 -16.29 0.17
CA PRO A 149 -10.18 -16.65 0.25
C PRO A 149 -10.93 -15.94 1.38
N ASP A 150 -10.27 -15.13 2.21
CA ASP A 150 -10.78 -14.57 3.47
C ASP A 150 -11.06 -13.06 3.44
N LEU A 151 -10.98 -12.45 2.26
CA LEU A 151 -11.24 -11.01 2.03
C LEU A 151 -12.73 -10.65 2.01
N VAL A 152 -13.60 -11.60 1.67
CA VAL A 152 -15.05 -11.41 1.56
C VAL A 152 -15.79 -12.59 2.21
N THR A 153 -16.76 -12.29 3.05
CA THR A 153 -17.57 -13.34 3.71
C THR A 153 -18.35 -14.16 2.68
N GLY A 154 -18.25 -15.47 2.79
CA GLY A 154 -18.96 -16.41 1.90
C GLY A 154 -18.33 -16.54 0.52
N PHE A 155 -17.18 -15.94 0.28
CA PHE A 155 -16.42 -16.17 -0.94
C PHE A 155 -15.96 -17.62 -1.00
N VAL A 156 -16.19 -18.25 -2.15
CA VAL A 156 -15.70 -19.59 -2.46
C VAL A 156 -14.81 -19.48 -3.67
N ASP A 157 -13.51 -19.56 -3.44
CA ASP A 157 -12.51 -19.62 -4.49
C ASP A 157 -12.68 -20.92 -5.31
N ARG A 158 -12.89 -20.78 -6.62
CA ARG A 158 -13.07 -21.91 -7.55
C ARG A 158 -11.92 -22.05 -8.55
N ASN A 159 -10.99 -21.07 -8.58
CA ASN A 159 -9.80 -21.13 -9.42
C ASN A 159 -8.55 -21.61 -8.65
N GLY A 160 -8.69 -21.82 -7.34
CA GLY A 160 -7.66 -22.36 -6.46
C GLY A 160 -6.60 -21.32 -6.09
N SER A 161 -5.72 -21.68 -5.17
CA SER A 161 -4.70 -20.80 -4.57
C SER A 161 -3.68 -20.21 -5.54
N ASN A 162 -3.72 -20.57 -6.81
CA ASN A 162 -2.84 -20.06 -7.86
C ASN A 162 -3.52 -19.06 -8.81
N GLY A 163 -4.81 -18.76 -8.58
CA GLY A 163 -5.59 -17.84 -9.38
C GLY A 163 -5.97 -16.59 -8.57
N ASP A 164 -5.54 -15.42 -9.04
CA ASP A 164 -5.93 -14.15 -8.43
C ASP A 164 -7.35 -13.77 -8.85
N ASP A 165 -8.11 -13.28 -7.88
CA ASP A 165 -9.41 -12.65 -8.10
C ASP A 165 -9.31 -11.13 -7.94
N PHE A 166 -10.22 -10.38 -8.60
CA PHE A 166 -10.31 -8.94 -8.46
C PHE A 166 -11.24 -8.56 -7.32
N PHE A 167 -10.76 -7.67 -6.46
CA PHE A 167 -11.50 -7.11 -5.33
C PHE A 167 -11.55 -5.59 -5.41
N LEU A 168 -12.69 -5.03 -5.01
CA LEU A 168 -12.89 -3.58 -4.91
C LEU A 168 -13.13 -3.20 -3.45
N TYR A 169 -12.22 -2.43 -2.89
CA TYR A 169 -12.34 -1.85 -1.56
C TYR A 169 -12.93 -0.45 -1.63
N ASP A 170 -13.92 -0.16 -0.79
CA ASP A 170 -14.45 1.19 -0.57
C ASP A 170 -13.94 1.73 0.76
N ARG A 171 -13.02 2.69 0.70
CA ARG A 171 -12.37 3.29 1.87
C ARG A 171 -13.36 3.99 2.81
N THR A 172 -14.46 4.54 2.31
CA THR A 172 -15.44 5.27 3.14
C THR A 172 -16.31 4.36 3.99
N THR A 173 -16.50 3.12 3.57
CA THR A 173 -17.27 2.10 4.31
C THR A 173 -16.37 1.05 4.96
N GLY A 174 -15.10 0.97 4.55
CA GLY A 174 -14.17 -0.07 4.99
C GLY A 174 -14.54 -1.47 4.48
N THR A 175 -15.26 -1.56 3.37
CA THR A 175 -15.77 -2.85 2.86
C THR A 175 -15.10 -3.26 1.56
N THR A 176 -14.86 -4.57 1.42
CA THR A 176 -14.34 -5.20 0.21
C THR A 176 -15.44 -6.00 -0.48
N ALA A 177 -15.51 -5.90 -1.81
CA ALA A 177 -16.40 -6.68 -2.66
C ALA A 177 -15.61 -7.46 -3.70
N LEU A 178 -16.01 -8.70 -4.00
CA LEU A 178 -15.48 -9.48 -5.12
C LEU A 178 -16.02 -8.91 -6.43
N VAL A 179 -15.15 -8.68 -7.41
CA VAL A 179 -15.49 -8.15 -8.74
C VAL A 179 -15.48 -9.26 -9.79
N SER A 180 -14.51 -10.18 -9.75
CA SER A 180 -14.33 -11.28 -10.69
C SER A 180 -15.23 -12.48 -10.35
N HIS A 181 -16.56 -12.29 -10.26
CA HIS A 181 -17.49 -13.40 -10.05
C HIS A 181 -18.12 -13.86 -11.37
N ARG A 182 -18.44 -15.15 -11.43
CA ARG A 182 -19.19 -15.76 -12.53
C ARG A 182 -20.68 -15.70 -12.27
#